data_7d7f010fd2956633b26a2c76b2e15a17
#
_entry.id   7d7f010fd2956633b26a2c76b2e15a17
#
_cell.length_a   1.000
_cell.length_b   1.000
_cell.length_c   1.000
_cell.angle_alpha   90.00
_cell.angle_beta   90.00
_cell.angle_gamma   90.00
#
_symmetry.space_group_name_H-M   'P 1'
#
loop_
_entity.id
_entity.type
_entity.pdbx_description
1 polymer ?
#
loop_
_entity_poly.entity_id
_entity_poly.type
_entity_poly.pdbx_seq_one_letter_code
_entity_poly.pdbx_strand_id
1 'polypeptide(L)'
;MTYVDKPAVPNVVKFDEPMATKRDKLEVILNTGSDIYQGACKKRGSTLKDEYRHVSGTAYMDPRDMGKLGVKNWDTALVKTDWGEVVVFTAHSRDAPHEGQIFICKGPWANVVVSPDTYCCCDPTYKGVDATIEKTDKEPLLMADLMAEVYMKYNKDAEKSINRLTDKRINLGITKPEE
;
A
#
# COMPACT_ATOMS: atom_id res chain seq x y z
N MET A 1 -6.30 23.09 -6.37
CA MET A 1 -7.44 22.17 -6.26
C MET A 1 -7.11 21.19 -5.15
N THR A 2 -7.62 21.42 -4.00
CA THR A 2 -7.47 20.53 -2.83
C THR A 2 -8.36 19.32 -3.04
N TYR A 3 -7.78 18.14 -2.83
CA TYR A 3 -8.39 16.81 -3.04
C TYR A 3 -9.48 16.46 -2.00
N VAL A 4 -10.09 17.44 -1.36
CA VAL A 4 -10.86 17.24 -0.12
C VAL A 4 -12.36 17.08 -0.32
N ASP A 5 -12.94 17.45 -1.45
CA ASP A 5 -14.40 17.36 -1.62
C ASP A 5 -14.80 16.41 -2.73
N LYS A 6 -14.86 15.12 -2.40
CA LYS A 6 -15.66 14.18 -3.18
C LYS A 6 -17.08 14.20 -2.66
N PRO A 7 -18.09 14.33 -3.55
CA PRO A 7 -19.47 14.18 -3.11
C PRO A 7 -19.65 12.82 -2.45
N ALA A 8 -20.33 12.81 -1.32
CA ALA A 8 -20.67 11.59 -0.61
C ALA A 8 -21.35 10.62 -1.58
N VAL A 9 -20.81 9.41 -1.66
CA VAL A 9 -21.45 8.34 -2.42
C VAL A 9 -22.82 8.10 -1.78
N PRO A 10 -23.94 8.27 -2.50
CA PRO A 10 -25.25 8.05 -1.93
C PRO A 10 -25.42 6.58 -1.56
N ASN A 11 -25.76 6.35 -0.30
CA ASN A 11 -26.25 5.11 0.28
C ASN A 11 -25.52 3.83 -0.13
N VAL A 12 -24.40 3.61 0.53
CA VAL A 12 -23.95 2.24 0.76
C VAL A 12 -25.05 1.56 1.57
N VAL A 13 -25.59 0.48 1.02
CA VAL A 13 -26.56 -0.39 1.70
C VAL A 13 -26.01 -0.67 3.10
N LYS A 14 -26.74 -0.25 4.13
CA LYS A 14 -26.43 -0.63 5.50
C LYS A 14 -26.73 -2.12 5.62
N PHE A 15 -25.72 -2.93 5.56
CA PHE A 15 -25.84 -4.31 5.97
C PHE A 15 -25.83 -4.32 7.50
N ASP A 16 -26.97 -4.60 8.10
CA ASP A 16 -27.07 -4.97 9.53
C ASP A 16 -26.45 -6.37 9.68
N GLU A 17 -25.13 -6.43 9.71
CA GLU A 17 -24.43 -7.67 10.00
C GLU A 17 -24.11 -7.77 11.48
N PRO A 18 -24.19 -9.00 12.06
CA PRO A 18 -23.74 -9.23 13.43
C PRO A 18 -22.30 -8.77 13.54
N MET A 19 -22.00 -8.05 14.64
CA MET A 19 -20.63 -7.56 14.90
C MET A 19 -19.64 -8.71 14.74
N ALA A 20 -18.83 -8.62 13.69
CA ALA A 20 -17.82 -9.60 13.39
C ALA A 20 -16.86 -9.68 14.58
N THR A 21 -16.54 -10.87 15.03
CA THR A 21 -15.53 -11.08 16.08
C THR A 21 -14.23 -10.47 15.59
N LYS A 22 -13.69 -9.51 16.34
CA LYS A 22 -12.40 -8.90 16.01
C LYS A 22 -11.32 -9.97 15.96
N ARG A 23 -10.50 -9.89 14.95
CA ARG A 23 -9.35 -10.78 14.73
C ARG A 23 -8.09 -9.94 14.64
N ASP A 24 -7.02 -10.42 15.23
CA ASP A 24 -5.72 -9.74 15.16
C ASP A 24 -5.09 -9.86 13.77
N LYS A 25 -5.48 -10.91 13.02
CA LYS A 25 -4.94 -11.25 11.72
C LYS A 25 -6.02 -11.84 10.82
N LEU A 26 -5.99 -11.48 9.55
CA LEU A 26 -6.83 -12.05 8.49
C LEU A 26 -5.97 -12.69 7.41
N GLU A 27 -6.41 -13.84 6.90
CA GLU A 27 -5.90 -14.43 5.67
C GLU A 27 -6.68 -13.83 4.51
N VAL A 28 -5.98 -13.37 3.48
CA VAL A 28 -6.55 -12.65 2.36
C VAL A 28 -5.80 -12.98 1.07
N ILE A 29 -6.46 -12.75 -0.05
CA ILE A 29 -5.83 -12.80 -1.37
C ILE A 29 -5.43 -11.40 -1.79
N LEU A 30 -4.14 -11.20 -2.02
CA LEU A 30 -3.62 -9.94 -2.53
C LEU A 30 -3.74 -9.92 -4.06
N ASN A 31 -4.38 -8.87 -4.54
CA ASN A 31 -4.40 -8.49 -5.95
C ASN A 31 -3.72 -7.13 -6.11
N THR A 32 -2.92 -6.98 -7.16
CA THR A 32 -2.30 -5.70 -7.47
C THR A 32 -2.66 -5.24 -8.88
N GLY A 33 -2.63 -3.97 -9.12
CA GLY A 33 -2.96 -3.39 -10.42
C GLY A 33 -2.62 -1.91 -10.47
N SER A 34 -2.90 -1.29 -11.61
CA SER A 34 -2.70 0.15 -11.78
C SER A 34 -3.96 0.91 -11.39
N ASP A 35 -3.77 2.11 -10.86
CA ASP A 35 -4.83 3.07 -10.55
C ASP A 35 -4.54 4.40 -11.25
N ILE A 36 -5.61 5.11 -11.64
CA ILE A 36 -5.50 6.39 -12.35
C ILE A 36 -4.81 7.45 -11.47
N TYR A 37 -5.06 7.44 -10.16
CA TYR A 37 -4.44 8.38 -9.22
C TYR A 37 -2.95 8.11 -9.05
N GLN A 38 -2.55 6.83 -9.05
CA GLN A 38 -1.14 6.46 -9.10
C GLN A 38 -0.45 7.02 -10.33
N GLY A 39 -1.08 6.90 -11.50
CA GLY A 39 -0.59 7.49 -12.74
C GLY A 39 -0.49 9.02 -12.65
N ALA A 40 -1.49 9.68 -12.08
CA ALA A 40 -1.51 11.12 -11.90
C ALA A 40 -0.37 11.61 -10.98
N CYS A 41 -0.13 10.94 -9.84
CA CYS A 41 0.96 11.28 -8.93
C CYS A 41 2.33 11.20 -9.62
N LYS A 42 2.54 10.16 -10.44
CA LYS A 42 3.78 10.00 -11.22
C LYS A 42 3.98 11.12 -12.24
N LYS A 43 2.90 11.56 -12.90
CA LYS A 43 2.95 12.56 -13.97
C LYS A 43 3.04 13.99 -13.45
N ARG A 44 2.26 14.36 -12.45
CA ARG A 44 2.15 15.72 -11.92
C ARG A 44 3.04 16.02 -10.72
N GLY A 45 3.59 14.99 -10.12
CA GLY A 45 4.34 15.11 -8.89
C GLY A 45 5.68 14.41 -8.93
N SER A 46 5.98 13.76 -7.84
CA SER A 46 7.17 12.94 -7.69
C SER A 46 6.82 11.68 -6.89
N THR A 47 7.38 10.55 -7.28
CA THR A 47 7.28 9.31 -6.51
C THR A 47 7.94 9.42 -5.12
N LEU A 48 8.72 10.47 -4.89
CA LEU A 48 9.35 10.76 -3.59
C LEU A 48 8.44 11.51 -2.63
N LYS A 49 7.29 12.03 -3.11
CA LYS A 49 6.33 12.77 -2.29
C LYS A 49 5.43 11.83 -1.50
N ASP A 50 4.95 12.34 -0.39
CA ASP A 50 4.02 11.66 0.50
C ASP A 50 2.69 11.28 -0.20
N GLU A 51 2.22 12.12 -1.13
CA GLU A 51 1.04 11.82 -1.95
C GLU A 51 1.15 10.48 -2.68
N TYR A 52 2.33 10.15 -3.21
CA TYR A 52 2.56 8.87 -3.87
C TYR A 52 2.51 7.69 -2.88
N ARG A 53 3.04 7.87 -1.66
CA ARG A 53 2.94 6.88 -0.59
C ARG A 53 1.48 6.58 -0.25
N HIS A 54 0.66 7.62 -0.07
CA HIS A 54 -0.75 7.45 0.24
C HIS A 54 -1.55 6.76 -0.87
N VAL A 55 -1.22 7.03 -2.13
CA VAL A 55 -1.93 6.39 -3.25
C VAL A 55 -1.46 4.97 -3.50
N SER A 56 -0.15 4.73 -3.45
CA SER A 56 0.43 3.44 -3.87
C SER A 56 0.71 2.50 -2.71
N GLY A 57 0.90 3.03 -1.50
CA GLY A 57 1.13 2.28 -0.26
C GLY A 57 -0.15 2.06 0.55
N THR A 58 -1.30 1.93 -0.10
CA THR A 58 -2.60 1.70 0.54
C THR A 58 -3.19 0.36 0.10
N ALA A 59 -3.63 -0.43 1.09
CA ALA A 59 -4.41 -1.63 0.88
C ALA A 59 -5.91 -1.28 0.90
N TYR A 60 -6.57 -1.45 -0.22
CA TYR A 60 -8.02 -1.31 -0.34
C TYR A 60 -8.69 -2.61 0.04
N MET A 61 -9.58 -2.55 1.01
CA MET A 61 -10.21 -3.70 1.65
C MET A 61 -11.73 -3.59 1.62
N ASP A 62 -12.40 -4.74 1.71
CA ASP A 62 -13.83 -4.76 1.99
C ASP A 62 -14.12 -4.15 3.37
N PRO A 63 -15.15 -3.30 3.52
CA PRO A 63 -15.54 -2.72 4.81
C PRO A 63 -15.78 -3.76 5.92
N ARG A 64 -16.25 -4.95 5.57
CA ARG A 64 -16.48 -6.06 6.52
C ARG A 64 -15.16 -6.59 7.07
N ASP A 65 -14.16 -6.78 6.21
CA ASP A 65 -12.84 -7.25 6.63
C ASP A 65 -12.12 -6.17 7.45
N MET A 66 -12.28 -4.90 7.11
CA MET A 66 -11.81 -3.81 7.96
C MET A 66 -12.46 -3.84 9.34
N GLY A 67 -13.78 -4.11 9.41
CA GLY A 67 -14.49 -4.31 10.68
C GLY A 67 -13.97 -5.50 11.48
N LYS A 68 -13.69 -6.64 10.84
CA LYS A 68 -13.11 -7.82 11.49
C LYS A 68 -11.70 -7.54 12.03
N LEU A 69 -10.87 -6.82 11.28
CA LEU A 69 -9.52 -6.45 11.68
C LEU A 69 -9.50 -5.27 12.69
N GLY A 70 -10.61 -4.54 12.79
CA GLY A 70 -10.72 -3.38 13.67
C GLY A 70 -9.89 -2.18 13.22
N VAL A 71 -9.73 -2.01 11.91
CA VAL A 71 -9.04 -0.88 11.27
C VAL A 71 -10.04 0.06 10.59
N LYS A 72 -9.64 1.31 10.46
CA LYS A 72 -10.39 2.38 9.76
C LYS A 72 -9.59 2.87 8.57
N ASN A 73 -10.20 3.74 7.77
CA ASN A 73 -9.48 4.46 6.73
C ASN A 73 -8.28 5.20 7.32
N TRP A 74 -7.14 5.01 6.70
CA TRP A 74 -5.84 5.61 7.06
C TRP A 74 -5.20 5.05 8.35
N ASP A 75 -5.77 4.01 8.96
CA ASP A 75 -5.04 3.18 9.89
C ASP A 75 -3.95 2.40 9.13
N THR A 76 -3.02 1.83 9.86
CA THR A 76 -1.90 1.10 9.27
C THR A 76 -2.00 -0.40 9.52
N ALA A 77 -1.59 -1.16 8.54
CA ALA A 77 -1.57 -2.61 8.61
C ALA A 77 -0.29 -3.19 8.01
N LEU A 78 0.15 -4.31 8.54
CA LEU A 78 1.27 -5.08 8.04
C LEU A 78 0.73 -6.20 7.15
N VAL A 79 1.13 -6.19 5.89
CA VAL A 79 0.84 -7.24 4.92
C VAL A 79 2.05 -8.14 4.80
N LYS A 80 1.83 -9.46 4.91
CA LYS A 80 2.87 -10.48 4.80
C LYS A 80 2.49 -11.53 3.76
N THR A 81 3.48 -11.97 3.02
CA THR A 81 3.42 -13.09 2.08
C THR A 81 4.66 -13.95 2.25
N ASP A 82 4.77 -15.02 1.50
CA ASP A 82 5.98 -15.86 1.45
C ASP A 82 7.21 -15.09 0.91
N TRP A 83 6.99 -13.96 0.22
CA TRP A 83 8.03 -13.19 -0.45
C TRP A 83 8.56 -12.02 0.37
N GLY A 84 7.75 -11.50 1.28
CA GLY A 84 8.16 -10.38 2.13
C GLY A 84 7.04 -9.80 2.97
N GLU A 85 7.35 -8.72 3.63
CA GLU A 85 6.40 -7.98 4.45
C GLU A 85 6.50 -6.47 4.21
N VAL A 86 5.35 -5.80 4.26
CA VAL A 86 5.29 -4.36 4.05
C VAL A 86 4.18 -3.73 4.89
N VAL A 87 4.46 -2.58 5.47
CA VAL A 87 3.46 -1.76 6.14
C VAL A 87 2.76 -0.86 5.11
N VAL A 88 1.44 -0.82 5.15
CA VAL A 88 0.60 -0.03 4.25
C VAL A 88 -0.52 0.69 5.03
N PHE A 89 -1.08 1.73 4.46
CA PHE A 89 -2.34 2.28 4.94
C PHE A 89 -3.50 1.37 4.56
N THR A 90 -4.61 1.46 5.28
CA THR A 90 -5.85 0.76 4.94
C THR A 90 -6.91 1.75 4.46
N ALA A 91 -7.70 1.35 3.49
CA ALA A 91 -8.83 2.14 3.00
C ALA A 91 -9.96 1.25 2.50
N HIS A 92 -11.19 1.76 2.57
CA HIS A 92 -12.35 1.10 1.98
C HIS A 92 -12.17 0.97 0.47
N SER A 93 -12.36 -0.23 -0.04
CA SER A 93 -12.46 -0.45 -1.48
C SER A 93 -13.74 0.17 -2.03
N ARG A 94 -13.64 0.75 -3.23
CA ARG A 94 -14.80 1.25 -3.98
C ARG A 94 -15.53 0.14 -4.73
N ASP A 95 -14.85 -0.99 -4.92
CA ASP A 95 -15.35 -2.13 -5.68
C ASP A 95 -15.92 -3.22 -4.78
N ALA A 96 -16.18 -2.90 -3.49
CA ALA A 96 -16.84 -3.81 -2.57
C ALA A 96 -18.25 -4.18 -3.10
N PRO A 97 -18.72 -5.44 -2.86
CA PRO A 97 -18.19 -6.41 -1.89
C PRO A 97 -17.12 -7.35 -2.50
N HIS A 98 -16.07 -7.60 -1.76
CA HIS A 98 -15.01 -8.57 -2.11
C HIS A 98 -14.27 -9.08 -0.86
N GLU A 99 -14.99 -9.60 0.10
CA GLU A 99 -14.42 -10.15 1.34
C GLU A 99 -13.29 -11.15 1.07
N GLY A 100 -12.28 -11.15 1.93
CA GLY A 100 -11.11 -12.00 1.81
C GLY A 100 -10.13 -11.57 0.72
N GLN A 101 -10.32 -10.39 0.12
CA GLN A 101 -9.41 -9.86 -0.88
C GLN A 101 -8.96 -8.45 -0.53
N ILE A 102 -7.70 -8.17 -0.83
CA ILE A 102 -7.13 -6.82 -0.73
C ILE A 102 -6.52 -6.40 -2.06
N PHE A 103 -6.55 -5.11 -2.34
CA PHE A 103 -5.92 -4.54 -3.51
C PHE A 103 -4.87 -3.52 -3.09
N ILE A 104 -3.65 -3.64 -3.63
CA ILE A 104 -2.57 -2.66 -3.47
C ILE A 104 -2.12 -2.23 -4.86
N CYS A 105 -1.95 -0.92 -5.09
CA CYS A 105 -1.45 -0.43 -6.38
C CYS A 105 -0.07 -1.00 -6.71
N LYS A 106 0.16 -1.38 -7.98
CA LYS A 106 1.49 -1.76 -8.47
C LYS A 106 2.50 -0.66 -8.14
N GLY A 107 3.55 -1.01 -7.41
CA GLY A 107 4.56 -0.05 -6.98
C GLY A 107 5.50 -0.64 -5.96
N PRO A 108 6.38 0.17 -5.36
CA PRO A 108 7.39 -0.32 -4.43
C PRO A 108 6.83 -1.15 -3.28
N TRP A 109 5.69 -0.75 -2.69
CA TRP A 109 5.06 -1.49 -1.58
C TRP A 109 4.51 -2.84 -2.03
N ALA A 110 3.80 -2.89 -3.15
CA ALA A 110 3.29 -4.16 -3.70
C ALA A 110 4.42 -5.09 -4.14
N ASN A 111 5.49 -4.56 -4.71
CA ASN A 111 6.60 -5.36 -5.20
C ASN A 111 7.38 -6.07 -4.09
N VAL A 112 7.31 -5.62 -2.85
CA VAL A 112 7.94 -6.30 -1.69
C VAL A 112 7.26 -7.62 -1.38
N VAL A 113 5.97 -7.71 -1.64
CA VAL A 113 5.11 -8.83 -1.21
C VAL A 113 4.62 -9.71 -2.36
N VAL A 114 5.13 -9.53 -3.57
CA VAL A 114 4.85 -10.40 -4.72
C VAL A 114 6.08 -11.20 -5.12
N SER A 115 5.86 -12.37 -5.74
CA SER A 115 6.94 -13.19 -6.28
C SER A 115 7.77 -12.41 -7.30
N PRO A 116 9.10 -12.48 -7.26
CA PRO A 116 9.96 -11.93 -8.30
C PRO A 116 9.93 -12.75 -9.60
N ASP A 117 9.37 -13.96 -9.55
CA ASP A 117 9.32 -14.84 -10.72
C ASP A 117 8.41 -14.27 -11.80
N THR A 118 8.91 -14.28 -13.03
CA THR A 118 8.19 -13.75 -14.19
C THR A 118 7.67 -14.85 -15.14
N TYR A 119 7.99 -16.09 -14.87
CA TYR A 119 7.59 -17.25 -15.68
C TYR A 119 7.78 -17.03 -17.19
N CYS A 120 8.89 -16.40 -17.57
CA CYS A 120 9.26 -16.04 -18.95
C CYS A 120 8.38 -14.98 -19.64
N CYS A 121 7.42 -14.36 -18.95
CA CYS A 121 6.60 -13.29 -19.51
C CYS A 121 7.07 -11.88 -19.17
N CYS A 122 8.19 -11.74 -18.46
CA CYS A 122 8.79 -10.47 -18.05
C CYS A 122 7.93 -9.62 -17.10
N ASP A 123 6.84 -10.16 -16.55
CA ASP A 123 5.99 -9.48 -15.58
C ASP A 123 5.72 -10.40 -14.39
N PRO A 124 5.94 -9.96 -13.14
CA PRO A 124 5.65 -10.75 -11.94
C PRO A 124 4.18 -11.14 -11.83
N THR A 125 3.90 -12.21 -11.09
CA THR A 125 2.53 -12.62 -10.79
C THR A 125 1.92 -11.66 -9.77
N TYR A 126 1.13 -10.73 -10.26
CA TYR A 126 0.51 -9.67 -9.45
C TYR A 126 -0.90 -9.99 -8.94
N LYS A 127 -1.42 -11.17 -9.22
CA LYS A 127 -2.79 -11.56 -8.88
C LYS A 127 -2.83 -12.87 -8.12
N GLY A 128 -3.79 -12.97 -7.19
CA GLY A 128 -4.03 -14.22 -6.49
C GLY A 128 -2.88 -14.63 -5.55
N VAL A 129 -2.22 -13.66 -4.92
CA VAL A 129 -1.11 -13.93 -3.98
C VAL A 129 -1.69 -14.16 -2.58
N ASP A 130 -1.40 -15.31 -1.99
CA ASP A 130 -1.79 -15.59 -0.61
C ASP A 130 -1.05 -14.65 0.34
N ALA A 131 -1.81 -13.95 1.16
CA ALA A 131 -1.28 -12.95 2.08
C ALA A 131 -2.00 -13.00 3.42
N THR A 132 -1.36 -12.41 4.41
CA THR A 132 -1.98 -12.13 5.69
C THR A 132 -1.88 -10.65 5.98
N ILE A 133 -2.91 -10.10 6.62
CA ILE A 133 -2.93 -8.71 7.03
C ILE A 133 -3.22 -8.62 8.53
N GLU A 134 -2.46 -7.81 9.24
CA GLU A 134 -2.58 -7.55 10.67
C GLU A 134 -2.45 -6.07 10.97
N LYS A 135 -3.18 -5.59 11.98
CA LYS A 135 -3.08 -4.19 12.40
C LYS A 135 -1.69 -3.92 12.98
N THR A 136 -1.13 -2.74 12.69
CA THR A 136 0.15 -2.29 13.26
C THR A 136 0.09 -0.80 13.57
N ASP A 137 0.96 -0.34 14.48
CA ASP A 137 1.13 1.09 14.79
C ASP A 137 2.32 1.70 14.03
N LYS A 138 3.02 0.88 13.19
CA LYS A 138 4.12 1.38 12.36
C LYS A 138 3.55 2.16 11.18
N GLU A 139 4.21 3.24 10.80
CA GLU A 139 3.87 3.98 9.59
C GLU A 139 4.48 3.33 8.33
N PRO A 140 3.77 3.38 7.20
CA PRO A 140 4.35 2.98 5.91
C PRO A 140 5.54 3.88 5.56
N LEU A 141 6.63 3.26 5.14
CA LEU A 141 7.83 3.99 4.74
C LEU A 141 7.58 4.84 3.50
N LEU A 142 8.26 5.97 3.38
CA LEU A 142 8.36 6.67 2.11
C LEU A 142 9.10 5.81 1.08
N MET A 143 8.84 6.03 -0.20
CA MET A 143 9.43 5.20 -1.26
C MET A 143 10.95 5.10 -1.17
N ALA A 144 11.65 6.21 -0.89
CA ALA A 144 13.11 6.19 -0.80
C ALA A 144 13.61 5.35 0.38
N ASP A 145 12.92 5.43 1.53
CA ASP A 145 13.27 4.68 2.73
C ASP A 145 12.96 3.18 2.53
N LEU A 146 11.83 2.85 1.91
CA LEU A 146 11.48 1.47 1.56
C LEU A 146 12.51 0.85 0.60
N MET A 147 12.94 1.61 -0.42
CA MET A 147 13.99 1.16 -1.34
C MET A 147 15.30 0.93 -0.60
N ALA A 148 15.66 1.79 0.36
CA ALA A 148 16.85 1.62 1.19
C ALA A 148 16.78 0.36 2.04
N GLU A 149 15.67 0.13 2.75
CA GLU A 149 15.53 -1.00 3.66
C GLU A 149 15.45 -2.36 2.96
N VAL A 150 14.74 -2.43 1.83
CA VAL A 150 14.50 -3.70 1.15
C VAL A 150 15.58 -4.02 0.14
N TYR A 151 15.96 -3.06 -0.70
CA TYR A 151 16.81 -3.34 -1.86
C TYR A 151 18.30 -3.14 -1.60
N MET A 152 18.69 -2.32 -0.62
CA MET A 152 20.13 -2.17 -0.27
C MET A 152 20.72 -3.43 0.33
N LYS A 153 19.92 -4.27 0.97
CA LYS A 153 20.40 -5.56 1.50
C LYS A 153 21.01 -6.46 0.42
N TYR A 154 20.62 -6.26 -0.83
CA TYR A 154 20.98 -7.13 -1.94
C TYR A 154 21.97 -6.52 -2.94
N ASN A 155 22.23 -5.23 -2.88
CA ASN A 155 23.08 -4.57 -3.86
C ASN A 155 23.83 -3.35 -3.29
N LYS A 156 25.14 -3.46 -3.13
CA LYS A 156 25.99 -2.34 -2.66
C LYS A 156 25.99 -1.12 -3.61
N ASP A 157 25.69 -1.32 -4.90
CA ASP A 157 25.57 -0.21 -5.85
C ASP A 157 24.24 0.54 -5.73
N ALA A 158 23.26 -0.07 -5.09
CA ALA A 158 21.99 0.58 -4.78
C ALA A 158 22.16 1.73 -3.78
N GLU A 159 23.15 1.67 -2.89
CA GLU A 159 23.45 2.72 -1.93
C GLU A 159 23.67 4.09 -2.59
N LYS A 160 24.46 4.13 -3.67
CA LYS A 160 24.69 5.37 -4.43
C LYS A 160 23.41 5.91 -5.07
N SER A 161 22.54 5.04 -5.53
CA SER A 161 21.26 5.43 -6.13
C SER A 161 20.28 5.95 -5.10
N ILE A 162 20.27 5.38 -3.90
CA ILE A 162 19.40 5.80 -2.80
C ILE A 162 19.87 7.13 -2.21
N ASN A 163 21.17 7.32 -2.04
CA ASN A 163 21.72 8.61 -1.61
C ASN A 163 21.30 9.73 -2.57
N ARG A 164 21.32 9.48 -3.88
CA ARG A 164 20.79 10.44 -4.87
C ARG A 164 19.30 10.72 -4.70
N LEU A 165 18.51 9.72 -4.32
CA LEU A 165 17.08 9.90 -4.05
C LEU A 165 16.85 10.70 -2.78
N THR A 166 17.64 10.45 -1.74
CA THR A 166 17.59 11.19 -0.48
C THR A 166 17.98 12.66 -0.70
N ASP A 167 19.07 12.93 -1.41
CA ASP A 167 19.50 14.28 -1.79
C ASP A 167 18.41 15.00 -2.59
N LYS A 168 17.75 14.29 -3.49
CA LYS A 168 16.63 14.83 -4.27
C LYS A 168 15.42 15.17 -3.41
N ARG A 169 15.12 14.38 -2.36
CA ARG A 169 14.07 14.70 -1.37
C ARG A 169 14.37 16.00 -0.65
N ILE A 170 15.61 16.15 -0.17
CA ILE A 170 16.07 17.39 0.49
C ILE A 170 15.86 18.58 -0.43
N ASN A 171 16.31 18.47 -1.68
CA ASN A 171 16.17 19.54 -2.68
C ASN A 171 14.71 19.87 -3.05
N LEU A 172 13.79 18.93 -2.87
CA LEU A 172 12.36 19.13 -3.08
C LEU A 172 11.61 19.61 -1.82
N GLY A 173 12.32 19.83 -0.71
CA GLY A 173 11.74 20.23 0.57
C GLY A 173 10.87 19.14 1.22
N ILE A 174 11.11 17.86 0.87
CA ILE A 174 10.43 16.69 1.44
C ILE A 174 11.29 16.15 2.59
N THR A 175 11.69 17.00 3.50
CA THR A 175 12.37 16.56 4.72
C THR A 175 11.36 16.09 5.75
N LYS A 176 11.70 15.04 6.51
CA LYS A 176 11.00 14.78 7.78
C LYS A 176 11.14 16.02 8.65
N PRO A 177 10.09 16.43 9.39
CA PRO A 177 10.31 17.40 10.47
C PRO A 177 11.40 16.82 11.37
N GLU A 178 12.37 17.64 11.70
CA GLU A 178 13.42 17.28 12.67
C GLU A 178 12.73 16.89 13.98
N GLU A 179 13.07 15.74 14.51
CA GLU A 179 12.66 15.29 15.84
C GLU A 179 13.27 16.18 16.93
#